data_f00cb381a39f86027cfb05a1b29da8b7
#
_entry.id   f00cb381a39f86027cfb05a1b29da8b7
#
_cell.length_a   1.000
_cell.length_b   1.000
_cell.length_c   1.000
_cell.angle_alpha   90.00
_cell.angle_beta   90.00
_cell.angle_gamma   90.00
#
_symmetry.space_group_name_H-M   'P 1'
#
loop_
_entity.id
_entity.type
_entity.pdbx_description
1 polymer ?
#
loop_
_entity_poly.entity_id
_entity_poly.type
_entity_poly.pdbx_seq_one_letter_code
_entity_poly.pdbx_strand_id
1 'polypeptide(L)'
;QIMDRLKDKEIHIVVDATKDLLLNVLKYHPFLIKPNNHELGEMFGVVLKTDEEIVEYAEKLQERGARNVLISMAGDGAILLTETKEVYKMGVPKGTVVNSVGAGDSMVAGFVASYFKEHDYLKALKFGTATGSATAFSEGLATMDKVEELLKTL
;
A
#
# COMPACT_ATOMS: atom_id res chain seq x y z
N GLN A 1 8.54 19.86 -8.79
CA GLN A 1 9.94 20.26 -8.51
C GLN A 1 10.83 19.08 -8.11
N ILE A 2 10.49 18.29 -7.05
CA ILE A 2 11.32 17.11 -6.67
C ILE A 2 11.21 16.04 -7.75
N MET A 3 10.00 15.65 -8.13
CA MET A 3 9.73 14.62 -9.14
C MET A 3 10.36 14.94 -10.50
N ASP A 4 10.36 16.23 -10.91
CA ASP A 4 11.00 16.64 -12.19
C ASP A 4 12.52 16.39 -12.20
N ARG A 5 13.16 16.42 -11.03
CA ARG A 5 14.59 16.12 -10.88
C ARG A 5 14.90 14.61 -10.85
N LEU A 6 13.88 13.79 -10.63
CA LEU A 6 14.01 12.34 -10.47
C LEU A 6 13.57 11.55 -11.72
N LYS A 7 12.79 12.16 -12.63
CA LYS A 7 12.15 11.48 -13.77
C LYS A 7 13.11 10.73 -14.71
N ASP A 8 14.35 11.25 -14.85
CA ASP A 8 15.36 10.67 -15.75
C ASP A 8 16.35 9.76 -15.02
N LYS A 9 16.05 9.39 -13.75
CA LYS A 9 16.88 8.51 -12.94
C LYS A 9 16.24 7.11 -12.86
N GLU A 10 17.09 6.09 -12.94
CA GLU A 10 16.68 4.68 -12.74
C GLU A 10 16.42 4.39 -11.25
N ILE A 11 15.35 4.99 -10.72
CA ILE A 11 14.94 4.80 -9.32
C ILE A 11 13.47 4.43 -9.24
N HIS A 12 13.13 3.64 -8.25
CA HIS A 12 11.73 3.34 -7.94
C HIS A 12 11.18 4.43 -7.00
N ILE A 13 10.14 5.13 -7.47
CA ILE A 13 9.47 6.17 -6.69
C ILE A 13 8.25 5.55 -6.01
N VAL A 14 8.23 5.64 -4.69
CA VAL A 14 7.10 5.23 -3.86
C VAL A 14 6.46 6.49 -3.28
N VAL A 15 5.14 6.60 -3.40
CA VAL A 15 4.41 7.78 -2.94
C VAL A 15 3.30 7.35 -1.99
N ASP A 16 3.40 7.81 -0.76
CA ASP A 16 2.33 7.81 0.22
C ASP A 16 1.88 9.26 0.44
N ALA A 17 0.84 9.65 -0.25
CA ALA A 17 0.29 11.00 -0.24
C ALA A 17 -1.21 10.94 -0.44
N THR A 18 -1.92 12.00 -0.04
CA THR A 18 -3.37 12.06 -0.10
C THR A 18 -3.88 12.92 -1.26
N LYS A 19 -5.04 12.55 -1.81
CA LYS A 19 -5.86 13.36 -2.73
C LYS A 19 -5.06 13.99 -3.89
N ASP A 20 -5.11 15.31 -4.00
CA ASP A 20 -4.51 16.06 -5.12
C ASP A 20 -3.00 15.86 -5.23
N LEU A 21 -2.29 15.69 -4.10
CA LEU A 21 -0.85 15.44 -4.13
C LEU A 21 -0.55 14.09 -4.80
N LEU A 22 -1.35 13.07 -4.51
CA LEU A 22 -1.20 11.77 -5.14
C LEU A 22 -1.50 11.86 -6.65
N LEU A 23 -2.61 12.48 -7.04
CA LEU A 23 -2.97 12.64 -8.45
C LEU A 23 -1.92 13.41 -9.25
N ASN A 24 -1.29 14.42 -8.66
CA ASN A 24 -0.25 15.24 -9.30
C ASN A 24 1.05 14.48 -9.58
N VAL A 25 1.32 13.37 -8.88
CA VAL A 25 2.55 12.58 -9.08
C VAL A 25 2.37 11.42 -10.07
N LEU A 26 1.15 11.06 -10.43
CA LEU A 26 0.88 9.93 -11.33
C LEU A 26 1.56 10.08 -12.70
N LYS A 27 1.66 11.29 -13.24
CA LYS A 27 2.37 11.59 -14.49
C LYS A 27 3.86 11.23 -14.50
N TYR A 28 4.44 10.95 -13.32
CA TYR A 28 5.83 10.51 -13.16
C TYR A 28 5.96 8.98 -13.02
N HIS A 29 4.88 8.25 -13.21
CA HIS A 29 4.81 6.79 -13.18
C HIS A 29 5.42 6.18 -11.91
N PRO A 30 4.94 6.55 -10.70
CA PRO A 30 5.47 6.00 -9.45
C PRO A 30 5.35 4.47 -9.45
N PHE A 31 6.40 3.82 -8.93
CA PHE A 31 6.43 2.37 -8.78
C PHE A 31 5.31 1.86 -7.89
N LEU A 32 5.05 2.55 -6.79
CA LEU A 32 4.01 2.21 -5.82
C LEU A 32 3.33 3.47 -5.29
N ILE A 33 2.01 3.43 -5.23
CA ILE A 33 1.18 4.37 -4.46
C ILE A 33 0.34 3.60 -3.45
N LYS A 34 0.04 4.22 -2.30
CA LYS A 34 -0.79 3.59 -1.25
C LYS A 34 -1.88 4.54 -0.74
N PRO A 35 -2.99 4.73 -1.45
CA PRO A 35 -4.20 5.29 -0.85
C PRO A 35 -4.91 4.25 0.03
N ASN A 36 -5.74 4.71 0.98
CA ASN A 36 -6.74 3.84 1.58
C ASN A 36 -8.02 3.82 0.73
N ASN A 37 -8.95 2.90 1.02
CA ASN A 37 -10.20 2.75 0.25
C ASN A 37 -11.08 4.02 0.28
N HIS A 38 -11.08 4.78 1.38
CA HIS A 38 -11.82 6.04 1.49
C HIS A 38 -11.18 7.13 0.62
N GLU A 39 -9.86 7.29 0.71
CA GLU A 39 -9.09 8.22 -0.12
C GLU A 39 -9.27 7.93 -1.61
N LEU A 40 -9.23 6.63 -1.99
CA LEU A 40 -9.50 6.21 -3.36
C LEU A 40 -10.90 6.65 -3.81
N GLY A 41 -11.93 6.41 -3.01
CA GLY A 41 -13.29 6.86 -3.31
C GLY A 41 -13.40 8.38 -3.41
N GLU A 42 -12.79 9.13 -2.49
CA GLU A 42 -12.78 10.59 -2.51
C GLU A 42 -12.12 11.18 -3.77
N MET A 43 -11.02 10.58 -4.28
CA MET A 43 -10.35 11.03 -5.51
C MET A 43 -11.27 10.96 -6.74
N PHE A 44 -12.27 10.09 -6.72
CA PHE A 44 -13.21 9.91 -7.82
C PHE A 44 -14.64 10.36 -7.49
N GLY A 45 -14.88 10.87 -6.28
CA GLY A 45 -16.20 11.34 -5.84
C GLY A 45 -17.23 10.22 -5.65
N VAL A 46 -16.78 9.03 -5.26
CA VAL A 46 -17.61 7.82 -5.09
C VAL A 46 -17.40 7.18 -3.71
N VAL A 47 -18.35 6.35 -3.30
CA VAL A 47 -18.22 5.49 -2.12
C VAL A 47 -18.03 4.06 -2.59
N LEU A 48 -16.85 3.49 -2.34
CA LEU A 48 -16.51 2.12 -2.70
C LEU A 48 -16.98 1.15 -1.61
N LYS A 49 -17.71 0.11 -2.01
CA LYS A 49 -18.35 -0.84 -1.09
C LYS A 49 -17.85 -2.28 -1.26
N THR A 50 -17.36 -2.62 -2.44
CA THR A 50 -16.91 -3.98 -2.75
C THR A 50 -15.45 -3.99 -3.20
N ASP A 51 -14.83 -5.17 -3.12
CA ASP A 51 -13.46 -5.34 -3.59
C ASP A 51 -13.33 -5.09 -5.10
N GLU A 52 -14.35 -5.48 -5.86
CA GLU A 52 -14.40 -5.28 -7.32
C GLU A 52 -14.40 -3.79 -7.67
N GLU A 53 -15.21 -2.99 -6.94
CA GLU A 53 -15.20 -1.53 -7.09
C GLU A 53 -13.83 -0.94 -6.74
N ILE A 54 -13.20 -1.41 -5.65
CA ILE A 54 -11.85 -0.97 -5.24
C ILE A 54 -10.84 -1.27 -6.35
N VAL A 55 -10.85 -2.47 -6.92
CA VAL A 55 -9.95 -2.86 -8.02
C VAL A 55 -10.22 -2.02 -9.27
N GLU A 56 -11.48 -1.81 -9.66
CA GLU A 56 -11.86 -0.97 -10.81
C GLU A 56 -11.28 0.45 -10.67
N TYR A 57 -11.40 1.07 -9.49
CA TYR A 57 -10.87 2.42 -9.27
C TYR A 57 -9.35 2.44 -9.10
N ALA A 58 -8.73 1.38 -8.60
CA ALA A 58 -7.28 1.21 -8.62
C ALA A 58 -6.73 1.13 -10.06
N GLU A 59 -7.43 0.45 -10.98
CA GLU A 59 -7.09 0.43 -12.41
C GLU A 59 -7.10 1.82 -13.04
N LYS A 60 -8.07 2.67 -12.66
CA LYS A 60 -8.13 4.07 -13.12
C LYS A 60 -6.91 4.89 -12.65
N LEU A 61 -6.32 4.56 -11.48
CA LEU A 61 -5.06 5.17 -11.06
C LEU A 61 -3.86 4.66 -11.87
N GLN A 62 -3.87 3.39 -12.29
CA GLN A 62 -2.86 2.87 -13.21
C GLN A 62 -2.96 3.51 -14.60
N GLU A 63 -4.17 3.70 -15.12
CA GLU A 63 -4.39 4.42 -16.39
C GLU A 63 -3.85 5.86 -16.34
N ARG A 64 -3.83 6.48 -15.16
CA ARG A 64 -3.26 7.80 -14.93
C ARG A 64 -1.75 7.80 -14.68
N GLY A 65 -1.13 6.61 -14.56
CA GLY A 65 0.31 6.46 -14.50
C GLY A 65 0.91 5.66 -13.35
N ALA A 66 0.15 5.29 -12.31
CA ALA A 66 0.68 4.43 -11.25
C ALA A 66 1.07 3.06 -11.83
N ARG A 67 2.22 2.49 -11.40
CA ARG A 67 2.61 1.13 -11.80
C ARG A 67 1.92 0.10 -10.91
N ASN A 68 2.08 0.20 -9.61
CA ASN A 68 1.43 -0.66 -8.62
C ASN A 68 0.57 0.18 -7.67
N VAL A 69 -0.60 -0.33 -7.30
CA VAL A 69 -1.54 0.35 -6.40
C VAL A 69 -1.84 -0.56 -5.22
N LEU A 70 -1.42 -0.15 -4.03
CA LEU A 70 -1.68 -0.82 -2.76
C LEU A 70 -2.81 -0.08 -2.03
N ILE A 71 -3.96 -0.71 -1.87
CA ILE A 71 -5.11 -0.13 -1.17
C ILE A 71 -5.18 -0.70 0.24
N SER A 72 -5.01 0.14 1.25
CA SER A 72 -5.20 -0.26 2.64
C SER A 72 -6.67 -0.10 3.06
N MET A 73 -7.20 -1.10 3.79
CA MET A 73 -8.61 -1.16 4.19
C MET A 73 -8.77 -1.39 5.69
N ALA A 74 -7.83 -0.89 6.49
CA ALA A 74 -7.81 -1.06 7.95
C ALA A 74 -8.02 -2.53 8.36
N GLY A 75 -9.08 -2.82 9.13
CA GLY A 75 -9.41 -4.18 9.60
C GLY A 75 -9.75 -5.18 8.49
N ASP A 76 -10.08 -4.74 7.29
CA ASP A 76 -10.39 -5.59 6.13
C ASP A 76 -9.13 -5.99 5.33
N GLY A 77 -7.96 -5.49 5.74
CA GLY A 77 -6.67 -5.84 5.15
C GLY A 77 -6.21 -4.91 4.04
N ALA A 78 -5.75 -5.47 2.95
CA ALA A 78 -5.24 -4.71 1.82
C ALA A 78 -5.46 -5.43 0.49
N ILE A 79 -5.61 -4.64 -0.58
CA ILE A 79 -5.62 -5.12 -1.96
C ILE A 79 -4.43 -4.50 -2.70
N LEU A 80 -3.69 -5.33 -3.42
CA LEU A 80 -2.63 -4.91 -4.31
C LEU A 80 -3.03 -5.19 -5.76
N LEU A 81 -3.01 -4.15 -6.59
CA LEU A 81 -3.07 -4.27 -8.04
C LEU A 81 -1.66 -4.02 -8.60
N THR A 82 -1.08 -5.04 -9.23
CA THR A 82 0.28 -4.98 -9.78
C THR A 82 0.31 -4.37 -11.19
N GLU A 83 1.49 -3.93 -11.62
CA GLU A 83 1.71 -3.44 -12.99
C GLU A 83 1.44 -4.50 -14.07
N THR A 84 1.44 -5.79 -13.70
CA THR A 84 1.07 -6.92 -14.57
C THR A 84 -0.43 -7.25 -14.50
N LYS A 85 -1.24 -6.42 -13.87
CA LYS A 85 -2.69 -6.59 -13.70
C LYS A 85 -3.10 -7.78 -12.82
N GLU A 86 -2.20 -8.29 -12.02
CA GLU A 86 -2.52 -9.28 -11.00
C GLU A 86 -3.12 -8.57 -9.77
N VAL A 87 -4.15 -9.18 -9.21
CA VAL A 87 -4.82 -8.69 -7.99
C VAL A 87 -4.55 -9.64 -6.86
N TYR A 88 -4.00 -9.13 -5.78
CA TYR A 88 -3.80 -9.88 -4.53
C TYR A 88 -4.59 -9.20 -3.41
N LYS A 89 -5.29 -10.01 -2.62
CA LYS A 89 -5.94 -9.57 -1.38
C LYS A 89 -5.32 -10.27 -0.19
N MET A 90 -5.07 -9.51 0.88
CA MET A 90 -4.53 -10.02 2.14
C MET A 90 -5.38 -9.48 3.29
N GLY A 91 -5.90 -10.38 4.12
CA GLY A 91 -6.54 -10.01 5.39
C GLY A 91 -5.53 -9.56 6.43
N VAL A 92 -5.99 -9.00 7.54
CA VAL A 92 -5.14 -8.67 8.68
C VAL A 92 -4.98 -9.86 9.63
N PRO A 93 -3.82 -10.01 10.28
CA PRO A 93 -3.66 -10.95 11.38
C PRO A 93 -4.56 -10.56 12.56
N LYS A 94 -4.94 -11.56 13.37
CA LYS A 94 -5.73 -11.29 14.58
C LYS A 94 -4.90 -10.54 15.62
N GLY A 95 -5.48 -9.50 16.21
CA GLY A 95 -4.84 -8.71 17.26
C GLY A 95 -5.71 -7.56 17.72
N THR A 96 -5.26 -6.86 18.74
CA THR A 96 -5.95 -5.68 19.29
C THR A 96 -5.22 -4.42 18.84
N VAL A 97 -5.92 -3.53 18.18
CA VAL A 97 -5.37 -2.23 17.78
C VAL A 97 -5.13 -1.38 19.02
N VAL A 98 -3.87 -0.99 19.22
CA VAL A 98 -3.42 -0.11 20.29
C VAL A 98 -3.29 1.32 19.76
N ASN A 99 -2.61 1.47 18.61
CA ASN A 99 -2.40 2.75 17.97
C ASN A 99 -2.19 2.57 16.46
N SER A 100 -3.08 3.13 15.65
CA SER A 100 -2.99 3.01 14.18
C SER A 100 -2.05 4.01 13.52
N VAL A 101 -1.49 4.98 14.27
CA VAL A 101 -0.57 5.99 13.72
C VAL A 101 0.72 5.31 13.23
N GLY A 102 1.11 5.59 11.99
CA GLY A 102 2.29 5.00 11.36
C GLY A 102 2.10 3.57 10.81
N ALA A 103 0.93 2.95 11.00
CA ALA A 103 0.67 1.61 10.46
C ALA A 103 0.73 1.59 8.93
N GLY A 104 0.21 2.62 8.26
CA GLY A 104 0.31 2.78 6.81
C GLY A 104 1.74 2.93 6.33
N ASP A 105 2.53 3.78 6.98
CA ASP A 105 3.96 3.98 6.66
C ASP A 105 4.73 2.68 6.86
N SER A 106 4.48 1.96 7.94
CA SER A 106 5.08 0.65 8.22
C SER A 106 4.70 -0.39 7.17
N MET A 107 3.45 -0.39 6.69
CA MET A 107 3.01 -1.27 5.59
C MET A 107 3.80 -0.98 4.32
N VAL A 108 3.96 0.28 3.93
CA VAL A 108 4.75 0.66 2.76
C VAL A 108 6.20 0.26 2.92
N ALA A 109 6.80 0.55 4.07
CA ALA A 109 8.19 0.19 4.36
C ALA A 109 8.43 -1.32 4.28
N GLY A 110 7.55 -2.12 4.89
CA GLY A 110 7.60 -3.59 4.83
C GLY A 110 7.44 -4.12 3.41
N PHE A 111 6.44 -3.62 2.68
CA PHE A 111 6.21 -3.99 1.28
C PHE A 111 7.45 -3.74 0.43
N VAL A 112 7.99 -2.53 0.48
CA VAL A 112 9.15 -2.11 -0.30
C VAL A 112 10.38 -2.96 0.05
N ALA A 113 10.67 -3.14 1.34
CA ALA A 113 11.81 -3.93 1.81
C ALA A 113 11.73 -5.39 1.31
N SER A 114 10.56 -6.01 1.39
CA SER A 114 10.34 -7.38 0.93
C SER A 114 10.43 -7.49 -0.59
N TYR A 115 9.78 -6.58 -1.31
CA TYR A 115 9.76 -6.60 -2.78
C TYR A 115 11.18 -6.48 -3.37
N PHE A 116 11.97 -5.51 -2.92
CA PHE A 116 13.32 -5.31 -3.46
C PHE A 116 14.32 -6.41 -3.07
N LYS A 117 13.99 -7.19 -2.05
CA LYS A 117 14.77 -8.37 -1.67
C LYS A 117 14.43 -9.60 -2.52
N GLU A 118 13.16 -9.85 -2.78
CA GLU A 118 12.67 -11.12 -3.33
C GLU A 118 12.00 -10.99 -4.70
N HIS A 119 11.63 -9.78 -5.13
CA HIS A 119 10.88 -9.50 -6.36
C HIS A 119 9.58 -10.31 -6.48
N ASP A 120 8.88 -10.49 -5.36
CA ASP A 120 7.63 -11.24 -5.25
C ASP A 120 6.55 -10.34 -4.64
N TYR A 121 5.52 -10.02 -5.41
CA TYR A 121 4.45 -9.11 -5.00
C TYR A 121 3.59 -9.68 -3.87
N LEU A 122 3.29 -10.99 -3.89
CA LEU A 122 2.48 -11.62 -2.85
C LEU A 122 3.21 -11.64 -1.51
N LYS A 123 4.50 -11.98 -1.52
CA LYS A 123 5.34 -11.92 -0.32
C LYS A 123 5.49 -10.49 0.20
N ALA A 124 5.65 -9.52 -0.71
CA ALA A 124 5.73 -8.12 -0.35
C ALA A 124 4.43 -7.63 0.31
N LEU A 125 3.27 -7.98 -0.24
CA LEU A 125 1.97 -7.67 0.36
C LEU A 125 1.83 -8.31 1.74
N LYS A 126 2.19 -9.59 1.88
CA LYS A 126 2.15 -10.32 3.15
C LYS A 126 3.03 -9.64 4.20
N PHE A 127 4.28 -9.32 3.85
CA PHE A 127 5.22 -8.68 4.77
C PHE A 127 4.77 -7.25 5.14
N GLY A 128 4.30 -6.48 4.18
CA GLY A 128 3.75 -5.14 4.42
C GLY A 128 2.54 -5.18 5.35
N THR A 129 1.60 -6.12 5.12
CA THR A 129 0.42 -6.29 5.99
C THR A 129 0.82 -6.68 7.41
N ALA A 130 1.76 -7.60 7.57
CA ALA A 130 2.28 -7.98 8.90
C ALA A 130 2.94 -6.79 9.61
N THR A 131 3.77 -6.01 8.89
CA THR A 131 4.49 -4.85 9.45
C THR A 131 3.52 -3.73 9.88
N GLY A 132 2.54 -3.41 9.04
CA GLY A 132 1.49 -2.44 9.35
C GLY A 132 0.65 -2.88 10.54
N SER A 133 0.22 -4.14 10.58
CA SER A 133 -0.55 -4.70 11.71
C SER A 133 0.26 -4.75 13.00
N ALA A 134 1.54 -5.13 12.93
CA ALA A 134 2.40 -5.16 14.10
C ALA A 134 2.58 -3.75 14.71
N THR A 135 2.68 -2.71 13.87
CA THR A 135 2.69 -1.31 14.34
C THR A 135 1.34 -0.94 14.96
N ALA A 136 0.22 -1.28 14.32
CA ALA A 136 -1.11 -1.00 14.88
C ALA A 136 -1.38 -1.69 16.23
N PHE A 137 -0.76 -2.84 16.48
CA PHE A 137 -0.88 -3.61 17.73
C PHE A 137 0.17 -3.25 18.79
N SER A 138 0.95 -2.21 18.57
CA SER A 138 2.02 -1.73 19.45
C SER A 138 1.78 -0.28 19.89
N GLU A 139 2.35 0.14 21.00
CA GLU A 139 2.31 1.54 21.44
C GLU A 139 3.12 2.47 20.51
N GLY A 140 4.15 1.93 19.86
CA GLY A 140 5.00 2.62 18.90
C GLY A 140 5.22 1.79 17.63
N LEU A 141 6.29 2.05 16.89
CA LEU A 141 6.65 1.25 15.72
C LEU A 141 6.94 -0.21 16.12
N ALA A 142 6.52 -1.13 15.26
CA ALA A 142 6.72 -2.55 15.48
C ALA A 142 8.19 -2.97 15.55
N THR A 143 8.46 -3.99 16.37
CA THR A 143 9.73 -4.73 16.34
C THR A 143 9.67 -5.84 15.30
N MET A 144 10.84 -6.29 14.80
CA MET A 144 10.89 -7.40 13.85
C MET A 144 10.33 -8.70 14.43
N ASP A 145 10.56 -8.99 15.72
CA ASP A 145 10.01 -10.17 16.39
C ASP A 145 8.47 -10.19 16.30
N LYS A 146 7.82 -9.04 16.47
CA LYS A 146 6.37 -8.93 16.36
C LYS A 146 5.89 -9.11 14.92
N VAL A 147 6.63 -8.60 13.94
CA VAL A 147 6.34 -8.80 12.53
C VAL A 147 6.44 -10.28 12.16
N GLU A 148 7.52 -10.97 12.58
CA GLU A 148 7.72 -12.40 12.33
C GLU A 148 6.66 -13.28 12.99
N GLU A 149 6.19 -12.92 14.19
CA GLU A 149 5.07 -13.57 14.85
C GLU A 149 3.81 -13.50 13.98
N LEU A 150 3.46 -12.29 13.52
CA LEU A 150 2.25 -12.08 12.73
C LEU A 150 2.33 -12.68 11.31
N LEU A 151 3.51 -12.72 10.70
CA LEU A 151 3.73 -13.38 9.41
C LEU A 151 3.33 -14.85 9.40
N LYS A 152 3.45 -15.54 10.52
CA LYS A 152 3.06 -16.95 10.65
C LYS A 152 1.55 -17.17 10.63
N THR A 153 0.78 -16.11 10.80
CA THR A 153 -0.69 -16.15 10.90
C THR A 153 -1.39 -15.67 9.63
N LEU A 154 -0.66 -15.12 8.68
CA LEU A 154 -1.07 -14.75 7.34
C LEU A 154 -0.66 -15.84 6.34
#